data_7f5ef2d1c0c2e49fa17cf54b857b485c
#
_entry.id   7f5ef2d1c0c2e49fa17cf54b857b485c
#
_cell.length_a   1.000
_cell.length_b   1.000
_cell.length_c   1.000
_cell.angle_alpha   90.00
_cell.angle_beta   90.00
_cell.angle_gamma   90.00
#
_symmetry.space_group_name_H-M   'P 1'
#
loop_
_entity.id
_entity.type
_entity.pdbx_description
1 polymer ?
#
loop_
_entity_poly.entity_id
_entity_poly.type
_entity_poly.pdbx_seq_one_letter_code
_entity_poly.pdbx_strand_id
1 'polypeptide(L)'
;MTKDEKFFEKKMDRREFLKKAGIGGAGLALGLSGASAFFANKEQGSKNIADGQEEISFYGKHQAGITTPMQKNIYFVVLDLRTTDKNELIQLFKDWTDYSQKLVNGELVKKDGSNALLPPSDTGETVGLNPYRLTLTFGVSASFLTKLGLEKKRPKLFRDLPAFPKEQLREQYTGGDIVIQACADDEQVAFHAVRNLIRKGRNKVTMKWSQSGFAAIGDRTETPRNLFGFKDGTANVTTEKDFNKVVWADSQDWMKNGSYMAVRRIIMHLETWDRTNLQEQENTFGRYKESGAPFGKKNEFDEVDLSLLPVDSHVRLAKEVDLPILRRSYSYSDGIDPKTGQFDAGLLFIAFQKDPDRFVKIQTNLGADDKMNEYVTHIGSGLFACFGGVKEGGYIGQELFE
;
A
#
# COMPACT_ATOMS: atom_id res chain seq x y z
N MET A 1 14.91 29.36 -51.95
CA MET A 1 13.70 29.05 -51.18
C MET A 1 13.22 27.68 -51.64
N THR A 2 13.55 26.69 -50.86
CA THR A 2 13.43 25.27 -51.17
C THR A 2 12.09 24.71 -50.68
N LYS A 3 11.61 23.70 -51.34
CA LYS A 3 10.27 23.10 -51.27
C LYS A 3 9.87 22.38 -49.96
N ASP A 4 10.61 22.56 -48.89
CA ASP A 4 10.47 21.73 -47.65
C ASP A 4 9.80 22.45 -46.44
N GLU A 5 9.24 23.65 -46.61
CA GLU A 5 8.63 24.39 -45.50
C GLU A 5 7.09 24.32 -45.40
N LYS A 6 6.44 23.35 -46.04
CA LYS A 6 4.96 23.23 -46.03
C LYS A 6 4.40 21.96 -45.38
N PHE A 7 5.15 21.27 -44.51
CA PHE A 7 4.68 19.98 -43.97
C PHE A 7 4.24 20.01 -42.51
N PHE A 8 4.21 21.15 -41.82
CA PHE A 8 3.92 21.22 -40.37
C PHE A 8 2.71 22.08 -39.98
N GLU A 9 1.67 22.16 -40.82
CA GLU A 9 0.38 22.74 -40.37
C GLU A 9 -0.81 21.97 -40.95
N LYS A 10 -1.07 20.78 -40.39
CA LYS A 10 -2.40 20.18 -40.48
C LYS A 10 -2.72 19.54 -39.12
N LYS A 11 -3.42 20.30 -38.27
CA LYS A 11 -4.06 19.74 -37.07
C LYS A 11 -5.02 18.65 -37.54
N MET A 12 -4.65 17.40 -37.29
CA MET A 12 -5.52 16.26 -37.52
C MET A 12 -6.57 16.23 -36.39
N ASP A 13 -7.85 16.26 -36.76
CA ASP A 13 -8.98 16.17 -35.85
C ASP A 13 -9.01 14.76 -35.18
N ARG A 14 -9.20 14.72 -33.86
CA ARG A 14 -9.30 13.48 -33.06
C ARG A 14 -10.29 12.46 -33.65
N ARG A 15 -11.31 12.91 -34.39
CA ARG A 15 -12.30 12.04 -35.04
C ARG A 15 -11.75 11.30 -36.26
N GLU A 16 -10.80 11.88 -37.01
CA GLU A 16 -10.16 11.22 -38.16
C GLU A 16 -9.12 10.19 -37.73
N PHE A 17 -8.41 10.42 -36.63
CA PHE A 17 -7.47 9.46 -36.05
C PHE A 17 -8.17 8.17 -35.64
N LEU A 18 -9.32 8.27 -34.95
CA LEU A 18 -10.09 7.11 -34.52
C LEU A 18 -10.74 6.31 -35.67
N LYS A 19 -11.03 6.94 -36.78
CA LYS A 19 -11.57 6.23 -37.97
C LYS A 19 -10.50 5.47 -38.75
N LYS A 20 -9.22 5.86 -38.66
CA LYS A 20 -8.10 5.18 -39.34
C LYS A 20 -7.48 4.05 -38.49
N ALA A 21 -7.67 4.06 -37.18
CA ALA A 21 -7.25 2.97 -36.27
C ALA A 21 -8.20 1.74 -36.29
N GLY A 22 -9.38 1.87 -36.90
CA GLY A 22 -10.42 0.82 -36.94
C GLY A 22 -10.38 -0.16 -38.13
N ILE A 23 -9.40 -0.06 -39.05
CA ILE A 23 -9.30 -0.96 -40.21
C ILE A 23 -7.91 -1.61 -40.26
N GLY A 24 -7.73 -2.69 -39.48
CA GLY A 24 -6.46 -3.44 -39.50
C GLY A 24 -6.38 -4.53 -38.46
N GLY A 25 -7.44 -5.29 -38.26
CA GLY A 25 -7.43 -6.35 -37.26
C GLY A 25 -8.09 -7.64 -37.72
N ALA A 26 -7.47 -8.31 -38.68
CA ALA A 26 -7.78 -9.73 -38.93
C ALA A 26 -6.47 -10.47 -39.19
N GLY A 27 -6.08 -11.33 -38.26
CA GLY A 27 -5.06 -12.36 -38.49
C GLY A 27 -3.87 -12.28 -37.54
N LEU A 28 -3.95 -13.05 -36.48
CA LEU A 28 -2.94 -14.01 -36.01
C LEU A 28 -3.34 -14.51 -34.59
N ALA A 29 -4.18 -15.53 -34.61
CA ALA A 29 -4.29 -16.44 -33.46
C ALA A 29 -3.12 -17.42 -33.58
N LEU A 30 -2.31 -17.50 -32.49
CA LEU A 30 -1.72 -18.73 -31.96
C LEU A 30 -0.56 -18.38 -31.02
N GLY A 31 -0.71 -18.75 -29.74
CA GLY A 31 0.42 -18.97 -28.86
C GLY A 31 0.70 -17.97 -27.77
N LEU A 32 -0.19 -17.82 -26.78
CA LEU A 32 0.17 -17.30 -25.46
C LEU A 32 -0.74 -17.96 -24.41
N SER A 33 -0.36 -19.14 -23.97
CA SER A 33 -0.94 -19.77 -22.78
C SER A 33 -0.27 -19.17 -21.55
N GLY A 34 -1.04 -18.49 -20.70
CA GLY A 34 -0.70 -18.28 -19.31
C GLY A 34 -0.92 -16.92 -18.67
N ALA A 35 -0.83 -15.81 -19.40
CA ALA A 35 -0.88 -14.48 -18.77
C ALA A 35 -2.14 -13.66 -19.09
N SER A 36 -2.90 -14.01 -20.13
CA SER A 36 -4.06 -13.21 -20.60
C SER A 36 -5.41 -13.60 -19.99
N ALA A 37 -5.49 -14.65 -19.17
CA ALA A 37 -6.76 -15.08 -18.56
C ALA A 37 -7.22 -14.21 -17.38
N PHE A 38 -6.38 -13.31 -16.87
CA PHE A 38 -6.71 -12.51 -15.69
C PHE A 38 -7.49 -11.22 -16.00
N PHE A 39 -7.45 -10.75 -17.24
CA PHE A 39 -8.14 -9.52 -17.65
C PHE A 39 -9.45 -9.76 -18.43
N ALA A 40 -9.73 -11.00 -18.83
CA ALA A 40 -10.84 -11.31 -19.73
C ALA A 40 -12.19 -11.60 -19.07
N ASN A 41 -12.33 -11.54 -17.75
CA ASN A 41 -13.58 -11.91 -17.06
C ASN A 41 -14.32 -10.73 -16.42
N LYS A 42 -14.31 -9.55 -17.04
CA LYS A 42 -15.27 -8.48 -16.69
C LYS A 42 -15.63 -7.57 -17.86
N GLU A 43 -15.95 -8.14 -19.01
CA GLU A 43 -16.80 -7.47 -19.99
C GLU A 43 -18.28 -7.82 -19.74
N GLN A 44 -18.84 -7.29 -18.64
CA GLN A 44 -20.26 -7.06 -18.54
C GLN A 44 -20.47 -5.65 -17.98
N GLY A 45 -20.79 -4.73 -18.89
CA GLY A 45 -21.34 -3.43 -18.55
C GLY A 45 -20.31 -2.41 -18.06
N SER A 46 -19.38 -1.98 -18.92
CA SER A 46 -18.73 -0.67 -18.77
C SER A 46 -19.79 0.43 -18.88
N LYS A 47 -20.51 0.70 -17.79
CA LYS A 47 -21.05 2.04 -17.56
C LYS A 47 -19.84 2.97 -17.51
N ASN A 48 -19.86 4.06 -18.27
CA ASN A 48 -18.95 5.17 -18.11
C ASN A 48 -19.12 5.71 -16.69
N ILE A 49 -18.41 5.12 -15.70
CA ILE A 49 -18.35 5.64 -14.33
C ILE A 49 -17.53 6.92 -14.46
N ALA A 50 -18.09 8.05 -14.06
CA ALA A 50 -17.35 9.31 -14.03
C ALA A 50 -16.09 9.13 -13.14
N ASP A 51 -15.03 9.87 -13.44
CA ASP A 51 -13.74 9.74 -12.74
C ASP A 51 -13.95 9.87 -11.22
N GLY A 52 -13.43 8.89 -10.47
CA GLY A 52 -13.52 8.84 -9.02
C GLY A 52 -14.84 8.35 -8.41
N GLN A 53 -15.85 7.98 -9.20
CA GLN A 53 -17.15 7.49 -8.68
C GLN A 53 -17.15 6.03 -8.23
N GLU A 54 -16.07 5.27 -8.47
CA GLU A 54 -15.99 3.88 -8.03
C GLU A 54 -15.94 3.83 -6.49
N GLU A 55 -16.92 3.18 -5.88
CA GLU A 55 -16.99 2.93 -4.45
C GLU A 55 -16.49 1.54 -4.12
N ILE A 56 -15.78 1.41 -3.00
CA ILE A 56 -15.34 0.13 -2.47
C ILE A 56 -16.03 -0.10 -1.13
N SER A 57 -16.81 -1.18 -1.01
CA SER A 57 -17.55 -1.47 0.21
C SER A 57 -16.64 -1.53 1.43
N PHE A 58 -17.05 -0.83 2.50
CA PHE A 58 -16.42 -0.93 3.80
C PHE A 58 -16.71 -2.28 4.48
N TYR A 59 -17.94 -2.80 4.29
CA TYR A 59 -18.37 -4.08 4.87
C TYR A 59 -17.94 -5.25 4.01
N GLY A 60 -17.49 -6.34 4.65
CA GLY A 60 -17.06 -7.53 3.95
C GLY A 60 -16.44 -8.58 4.85
N LYS A 61 -16.00 -9.67 4.26
CA LYS A 61 -15.27 -10.75 4.95
C LYS A 61 -13.89 -10.31 5.41
N HIS A 62 -13.21 -9.51 4.61
CA HIS A 62 -11.88 -8.96 4.83
C HIS A 62 -11.96 -7.44 4.76
N GLN A 63 -11.06 -6.74 5.44
CA GLN A 63 -10.98 -5.29 5.29
C GLN A 63 -10.53 -4.92 3.88
N ALA A 64 -11.21 -3.94 3.28
CA ALA A 64 -10.76 -3.30 2.06
C ALA A 64 -9.40 -2.60 2.28
N GLY A 65 -8.62 -2.42 1.20
CA GLY A 65 -7.29 -1.82 1.27
C GLY A 65 -6.16 -2.83 1.49
N ILE A 66 -6.45 -4.10 1.73
CA ILE A 66 -5.44 -5.17 1.82
C ILE A 66 -5.18 -5.76 0.43
N THR A 67 -6.15 -6.45 -0.15
CA THR A 67 -6.05 -7.07 -1.49
C THR A 67 -6.72 -6.25 -2.59
N THR A 68 -7.34 -5.13 -2.24
CA THR A 68 -7.92 -4.19 -3.20
C THR A 68 -6.84 -3.73 -4.20
N PRO A 69 -7.12 -3.62 -5.50
CA PRO A 69 -6.19 -3.04 -6.46
C PRO A 69 -5.65 -1.69 -5.96
N MET A 70 -4.35 -1.49 -6.09
CA MET A 70 -3.65 -0.35 -5.52
C MET A 70 -4.23 0.98 -6.00
N GLN A 71 -4.44 1.92 -5.08
CA GLN A 71 -4.81 3.30 -5.37
C GLN A 71 -3.54 4.17 -5.48
N LYS A 72 -3.69 5.39 -6.06
CA LYS A 72 -2.58 6.29 -6.34
C LYS A 72 -1.93 6.86 -5.09
N ASN A 73 -2.71 7.09 -4.03
CA ASN A 73 -2.24 7.79 -2.83
C ASN A 73 -2.55 6.99 -1.57
N ILE A 74 -1.71 7.18 -0.57
CA ILE A 74 -1.91 6.68 0.79
C ILE A 74 -1.73 7.82 1.80
N TYR A 75 -2.56 7.82 2.84
CA TYR A 75 -2.28 8.51 4.09
C TYR A 75 -2.27 7.48 5.21
N PHE A 76 -1.07 7.19 5.68
CA PHE A 76 -0.80 6.20 6.71
C PHE A 76 -0.60 6.90 8.05
N VAL A 77 -1.23 6.43 9.12
CA VAL A 77 -1.04 6.99 10.46
C VAL A 77 -0.96 5.90 11.52
N VAL A 78 -0.06 6.10 12.46
CA VAL A 78 0.08 5.31 13.67
C VAL A 78 -0.27 6.18 14.87
N LEU A 79 -1.07 5.62 15.77
CA LEU A 79 -1.64 6.29 16.93
C LEU A 79 -1.19 5.59 18.20
N ASP A 80 -0.93 6.39 19.25
CA ASP A 80 -0.76 5.90 20.62
C ASP A 80 -2.06 6.08 21.41
N LEU A 81 -2.36 5.13 22.30
CA LEU A 81 -3.50 5.22 23.21
C LEU A 81 -3.28 6.31 24.28
N ARG A 82 -4.33 7.07 24.55
CA ARG A 82 -4.44 8.00 25.67
C ARG A 82 -5.33 7.48 26.79
N THR A 83 -6.09 6.42 26.52
CA THR A 83 -6.94 5.72 27.48
C THR A 83 -6.71 4.23 27.39
N THR A 84 -6.90 3.52 28.49
CA THR A 84 -6.91 2.05 28.56
C THR A 84 -8.31 1.53 28.95
N ASP A 85 -9.30 2.40 29.02
CA ASP A 85 -10.70 2.00 29.25
C ASP A 85 -11.25 1.31 28.00
N LYS A 86 -11.56 0.03 28.14
CA LYS A 86 -12.08 -0.81 27.05
C LYS A 86 -13.40 -0.28 26.49
N ASN A 87 -14.29 0.25 27.34
CA ASN A 87 -15.59 0.75 26.89
C ASN A 87 -15.42 2.02 26.03
N GLU A 88 -14.49 2.90 26.41
CA GLU A 88 -14.16 4.08 25.61
C GLU A 88 -13.59 3.69 24.24
N LEU A 89 -12.75 2.64 24.17
CA LEU A 89 -12.18 2.16 22.92
C LEU A 89 -13.20 1.42 22.05
N ILE A 90 -14.07 0.61 22.65
CA ILE A 90 -15.21 -0.01 21.95
C ILE A 90 -16.09 1.08 21.32
N GLN A 91 -16.40 2.15 22.07
CA GLN A 91 -17.17 3.25 21.54
C GLN A 91 -16.42 3.99 20.41
N LEU A 92 -15.12 4.18 20.55
CA LEU A 92 -14.30 4.76 19.49
C LEU A 92 -14.34 3.93 18.20
N PHE A 93 -14.20 2.61 18.31
CA PHE A 93 -14.25 1.73 17.13
C PHE A 93 -15.65 1.67 16.49
N LYS A 94 -16.71 1.76 17.27
CA LYS A 94 -18.09 1.95 16.76
C LYS A 94 -18.21 3.27 15.99
N ASP A 95 -17.73 4.36 16.57
CA ASP A 95 -17.74 5.68 15.96
C ASP A 95 -16.91 5.70 14.66
N TRP A 96 -15.73 5.08 14.66
CA TRP A 96 -14.89 4.95 13.48
C TRP A 96 -15.53 4.07 12.39
N THR A 97 -16.29 3.05 12.78
CA THR A 97 -17.06 2.22 11.85
C THR A 97 -18.12 3.05 11.12
N ASP A 98 -18.93 3.83 11.87
CA ASP A 98 -19.94 4.72 11.29
C ASP A 98 -19.30 5.78 10.36
N TYR A 99 -18.20 6.37 10.76
CA TYR A 99 -17.49 7.35 9.94
C TYR A 99 -16.89 6.72 8.69
N SER A 100 -16.24 5.57 8.83
CA SER A 100 -15.59 4.88 7.71
C SER A 100 -16.58 4.48 6.63
N GLN A 101 -17.75 3.95 7.01
CA GLN A 101 -18.78 3.58 6.05
C GLN A 101 -19.27 4.78 5.23
N LYS A 102 -19.43 5.95 5.85
CA LYS A 102 -19.83 7.18 5.15
C LYS A 102 -18.71 7.70 4.24
N LEU A 103 -17.50 7.76 4.77
CA LEU A 103 -16.34 8.28 4.04
C LEU A 103 -16.03 7.50 2.76
N VAL A 104 -16.12 6.16 2.79
CA VAL A 104 -15.86 5.34 1.59
C VAL A 104 -16.95 5.48 0.52
N ASN A 105 -18.12 5.98 0.91
CA ASN A 105 -19.20 6.33 -0.01
C ASN A 105 -19.12 7.79 -0.50
N GLY A 106 -18.09 8.55 -0.11
CA GLY A 106 -17.99 9.97 -0.45
C GLY A 106 -18.93 10.88 0.33
N GLU A 107 -19.48 10.39 1.45
CA GLU A 107 -20.40 11.13 2.30
C GLU A 107 -19.66 11.86 3.42
N LEU A 108 -20.21 12.98 3.89
CA LEU A 108 -19.75 13.64 5.10
C LEU A 108 -20.04 12.76 6.33
N VAL A 109 -19.12 12.72 7.29
CA VAL A 109 -19.27 11.92 8.53
C VAL A 109 -20.52 12.30 9.32
N LYS A 110 -20.89 13.58 9.27
CA LYS A 110 -22.13 14.09 9.85
C LYS A 110 -22.46 15.45 9.23
N LYS A 111 -23.74 15.73 8.98
CA LYS A 111 -24.21 17.06 8.60
C LYS A 111 -24.12 18.02 9.79
N ASP A 112 -23.80 19.27 9.52
CA ASP A 112 -23.76 20.31 10.54
C ASP A 112 -25.15 20.59 11.12
N GLY A 113 -25.18 20.94 12.40
CA GLY A 113 -26.37 21.44 13.04
C GLY A 113 -26.62 22.91 12.69
N SER A 114 -27.78 23.44 13.11
CA SER A 114 -28.16 24.83 12.87
C SER A 114 -27.40 25.86 13.72
N ASN A 115 -26.60 25.45 14.69
CA ASN A 115 -25.87 26.34 15.59
C ASN A 115 -24.47 26.64 15.03
N ALA A 116 -24.32 27.79 14.37
CA ALA A 116 -23.07 28.25 13.80
C ALA A 116 -21.95 28.57 14.82
N LEU A 117 -22.25 28.58 16.12
CA LEU A 117 -21.25 28.77 17.19
C LEU A 117 -20.54 27.46 17.57
N LEU A 118 -20.99 26.33 17.07
CA LEU A 118 -20.32 25.03 17.25
C LEU A 118 -19.36 24.72 16.09
N PRO A 119 -18.24 24.04 16.37
CA PRO A 119 -17.38 23.57 15.30
C PRO A 119 -18.14 22.66 14.34
N PRO A 120 -17.84 22.71 13.02
CA PRO A 120 -18.44 21.81 12.02
C PRO A 120 -18.31 20.35 12.42
N SER A 121 -19.29 19.54 12.08
CA SER A 121 -19.29 18.10 12.39
C SER A 121 -18.29 17.33 11.51
N ASP A 122 -18.16 17.75 10.25
CA ASP A 122 -17.17 17.28 9.30
C ASP A 122 -16.13 18.37 9.04
N THR A 123 -14.91 18.01 8.61
CA THR A 123 -13.86 18.98 8.29
C THR A 123 -14.02 19.62 6.91
N GLY A 124 -14.85 19.04 6.03
CA GLY A 124 -15.45 19.67 4.84
C GLY A 124 -14.56 19.74 3.60
N GLU A 125 -13.29 19.30 3.66
CA GLU A 125 -12.37 19.48 2.53
C GLU A 125 -12.69 18.60 1.31
N THR A 126 -13.58 17.62 1.43
CA THR A 126 -14.05 16.77 0.33
C THR A 126 -15.45 17.07 -0.15
N VAL A 127 -16.05 18.18 0.27
CA VAL A 127 -17.36 18.61 -0.24
C VAL A 127 -17.30 18.77 -1.75
N GLY A 128 -18.16 18.01 -2.46
CA GLY A 128 -18.21 18.00 -3.93
C GLY A 128 -17.21 17.05 -4.61
N LEU A 129 -16.38 16.32 -3.85
CA LEU A 129 -15.51 15.28 -4.39
C LEU A 129 -16.23 13.92 -4.36
N ASN A 130 -15.83 13.06 -5.29
CA ASN A 130 -16.22 11.65 -5.33
C ASN A 130 -15.40 10.84 -4.31
N PRO A 131 -15.75 9.57 -4.00
CA PRO A 131 -15.04 8.72 -3.05
C PRO A 131 -13.64 8.27 -3.52
N TYR A 132 -13.30 8.37 -4.79
CA TYR A 132 -12.00 8.04 -5.37
C TYR A 132 -11.45 6.68 -4.90
N ARG A 133 -12.32 5.67 -4.83
CA ARG A 133 -11.98 4.32 -4.38
C ARG A 133 -11.38 4.29 -2.97
N LEU A 134 -11.79 5.19 -2.08
CA LEU A 134 -11.28 5.22 -0.72
C LEU A 134 -11.44 3.88 -0.02
N THR A 135 -10.37 3.42 0.61
CA THR A 135 -10.36 2.26 1.50
C THR A 135 -9.72 2.63 2.83
N LEU A 136 -10.24 2.07 3.91
CA LEU A 136 -9.75 2.26 5.27
C LEU A 136 -9.46 0.90 5.89
N THR A 137 -8.19 0.69 6.30
CA THR A 137 -7.73 -0.56 6.93
C THR A 137 -7.23 -0.25 8.33
N PHE A 138 -7.68 -0.99 9.33
CA PHE A 138 -7.38 -0.81 10.74
C PHE A 138 -6.63 -2.01 11.30
N GLY A 139 -5.66 -1.75 12.16
CA GLY A 139 -4.93 -2.79 12.87
C GLY A 139 -4.42 -2.31 14.23
N VAL A 140 -4.05 -3.27 15.08
CA VAL A 140 -3.50 -3.01 16.41
C VAL A 140 -2.16 -3.71 16.59
N SER A 141 -1.29 -3.14 17.42
CA SER A 141 0.02 -3.72 17.76
C SER A 141 -0.05 -4.68 18.96
N ALA A 142 1.04 -5.37 19.23
CA ALA A 142 1.20 -6.15 20.45
C ALA A 142 1.12 -5.26 21.70
N SER A 143 1.65 -4.02 21.62
CA SER A 143 1.58 -3.01 22.69
C SER A 143 0.13 -2.64 23.06
N PHE A 144 -0.76 -2.50 22.06
CA PHE A 144 -2.19 -2.27 22.28
C PHE A 144 -2.80 -3.37 23.17
N LEU A 145 -2.53 -4.64 22.86
CA LEU A 145 -3.05 -5.76 23.64
C LEU A 145 -2.52 -5.74 25.07
N THR A 146 -1.24 -5.43 25.25
CA THR A 146 -0.60 -5.33 26.57
C THR A 146 -1.21 -4.20 27.41
N LYS A 147 -1.35 -3.00 26.84
CA LYS A 147 -1.93 -1.84 27.52
C LYS A 147 -3.36 -2.08 28.01
N LEU A 148 -4.11 -2.96 27.34
CA LEU A 148 -5.50 -3.28 27.68
C LEU A 148 -5.66 -4.55 28.53
N GLY A 149 -4.56 -5.21 28.93
CA GLY A 149 -4.63 -6.48 29.64
C GLY A 149 -5.26 -7.61 28.80
N LEU A 150 -4.99 -7.60 27.49
CA LEU A 150 -5.48 -8.58 26.53
C LEU A 150 -4.37 -9.53 26.03
N GLU A 151 -3.27 -9.66 26.76
CA GLU A 151 -2.11 -10.50 26.36
C GLU A 151 -2.51 -11.95 26.12
N LYS A 152 -3.51 -12.47 26.83
CA LYS A 152 -4.03 -13.82 26.64
C LYS A 152 -4.68 -14.04 25.27
N LYS A 153 -5.17 -12.95 24.64
CA LYS A 153 -5.72 -12.98 23.28
C LYS A 153 -4.66 -12.75 22.19
N ARG A 154 -3.39 -12.54 22.58
CA ARG A 154 -2.30 -12.29 21.63
C ARG A 154 -1.93 -13.56 20.88
N PRO A 155 -1.99 -13.56 19.53
CA PRO A 155 -1.51 -14.68 18.73
C PRO A 155 -0.03 -14.98 19.03
N LYS A 156 0.33 -16.28 19.02
CA LYS A 156 1.65 -16.77 19.49
C LYS A 156 2.85 -16.08 18.83
N LEU A 157 2.77 -15.79 17.53
CA LEU A 157 3.86 -15.17 16.74
C LEU A 157 3.74 -13.65 16.66
N PHE A 158 2.68 -13.06 17.21
CA PHE A 158 2.44 -11.64 17.14
C PHE A 158 3.19 -10.90 18.26
N ARG A 159 4.31 -10.33 17.91
CA ARG A 159 5.20 -9.53 18.76
C ARG A 159 5.86 -8.45 17.92
N ASP A 160 6.48 -7.44 18.53
CA ASP A 160 7.24 -6.44 17.79
C ASP A 160 8.32 -7.11 16.93
N LEU A 161 8.61 -6.48 15.78
CA LEU A 161 9.67 -6.97 14.91
C LEU A 161 11.01 -6.94 15.64
N PRO A 162 11.85 -7.98 15.47
CA PRO A 162 13.19 -7.97 16.04
C PRO A 162 14.04 -6.87 15.37
N ALA A 163 15.16 -6.53 16.00
CA ALA A 163 16.17 -5.72 15.36
C ALA A 163 16.80 -6.48 14.18
N PHE A 164 16.96 -5.77 13.06
CA PHE A 164 17.61 -6.31 11.86
C PHE A 164 18.96 -5.62 11.62
N PRO A 165 19.89 -6.30 10.93
CA PRO A 165 21.17 -5.67 10.57
C PRO A 165 20.98 -4.37 9.77
N LYS A 166 21.91 -3.42 9.94
CA LYS A 166 22.02 -2.17 9.17
C LYS A 166 20.84 -1.19 9.28
N GLU A 167 19.80 -1.48 10.07
CA GLU A 167 18.75 -0.51 10.32
C GLU A 167 19.17 0.59 11.30
N GLN A 168 18.59 1.77 11.14
CA GLN A 168 18.82 2.95 11.99
C GLN A 168 17.46 3.52 12.46
N LEU A 169 16.74 2.72 13.24
CA LEU A 169 15.40 3.06 13.66
C LEU A 169 15.39 4.35 14.48
N ARG A 170 14.42 5.21 14.14
CA ARG A 170 14.12 6.44 14.88
C ARG A 170 12.87 6.18 15.71
N GLU A 171 12.92 6.50 17.00
CA GLU A 171 11.81 6.26 17.94
C GLU A 171 10.49 6.86 17.46
N GLN A 172 10.55 8.04 16.86
CA GLN A 172 9.36 8.73 16.33
C GLN A 172 8.64 7.95 15.24
N TYR A 173 9.31 7.06 14.50
CA TYR A 173 8.73 6.24 13.42
C TYR A 173 8.59 4.76 13.79
N THR A 174 8.72 4.40 15.07
CA THR A 174 8.77 3.00 15.51
C THR A 174 7.68 2.69 16.51
N GLY A 175 6.99 1.56 16.29
CA GLY A 175 5.90 1.10 17.16
C GLY A 175 4.64 1.98 17.06
N GLY A 176 3.89 2.01 18.15
CA GLY A 176 2.57 2.63 18.30
C GLY A 176 1.49 1.58 18.52
N ASP A 177 0.27 1.99 18.85
CA ASP A 177 -0.78 1.08 19.31
C ASP A 177 -1.80 0.71 18.23
N ILE A 178 -2.24 1.70 17.44
CA ILE A 178 -3.26 1.51 16.39
C ILE A 178 -2.71 2.06 15.07
N VAL A 179 -2.98 1.36 14.00
CA VAL A 179 -2.67 1.82 12.64
C VAL A 179 -3.96 2.05 11.85
N ILE A 180 -3.98 3.11 11.05
CA ILE A 180 -4.99 3.38 10.04
C ILE A 180 -4.28 3.58 8.71
N GLN A 181 -4.62 2.77 7.71
CA GLN A 181 -4.20 2.92 6.34
C GLN A 181 -5.38 3.44 5.51
N ALA A 182 -5.30 4.67 5.03
CA ALA A 182 -6.27 5.24 4.10
C ALA A 182 -5.64 5.30 2.70
N CYS A 183 -6.23 4.63 1.73
CA CYS A 183 -5.78 4.67 0.33
C CYS A 183 -6.90 5.19 -0.55
N ALA A 184 -6.59 6.10 -1.47
CA ALA A 184 -7.52 6.65 -2.46
C ALA A 184 -6.79 7.03 -3.76
N ASP A 185 -7.54 7.22 -4.85
CA ASP A 185 -6.97 7.77 -6.09
C ASP A 185 -6.81 9.30 -6.03
N ASP A 186 -7.28 9.93 -4.95
CA ASP A 186 -7.10 11.35 -4.62
C ASP A 186 -6.48 11.50 -3.22
N GLU A 187 -5.44 12.35 -3.10
CA GLU A 187 -4.70 12.54 -1.85
C GLU A 187 -5.54 13.24 -0.77
N GLN A 188 -6.36 14.24 -1.17
CA GLN A 188 -7.18 15.01 -0.25
C GLN A 188 -8.28 14.14 0.37
N VAL A 189 -8.83 13.19 -0.39
CA VAL A 189 -9.82 12.21 0.09
C VAL A 189 -9.21 11.28 1.15
N ALA A 190 -8.00 10.77 0.91
CA ALA A 190 -7.31 9.94 1.90
C ALA A 190 -6.98 10.71 3.20
N PHE A 191 -6.51 11.95 3.07
CA PHE A 191 -6.21 12.83 4.19
C PHE A 191 -7.46 13.20 5.00
N HIS A 192 -8.54 13.63 4.32
CA HIS A 192 -9.83 13.96 4.92
C HIS A 192 -10.36 12.80 5.79
N ALA A 193 -10.30 11.58 5.26
CA ALA A 193 -10.76 10.41 5.99
C ALA A 193 -10.00 10.24 7.31
N VAL A 194 -8.66 10.24 7.26
CA VAL A 194 -7.83 10.10 8.47
C VAL A 194 -8.06 11.27 9.43
N ARG A 195 -8.14 12.50 8.92
CA ARG A 195 -8.37 13.70 9.74
C ARG A 195 -9.65 13.61 10.55
N ASN A 196 -10.76 13.19 9.95
CA ASN A 196 -12.04 13.04 10.65
C ASN A 196 -12.00 11.91 11.69
N LEU A 197 -11.36 10.77 11.38
CA LEU A 197 -11.18 9.67 12.34
C LEU A 197 -10.36 10.11 13.56
N ILE A 198 -9.21 10.79 13.36
CA ILE A 198 -8.38 11.30 14.45
C ILE A 198 -9.15 12.35 15.26
N ARG A 199 -9.85 13.27 14.59
CA ARG A 199 -10.66 14.29 15.26
C ARG A 199 -11.71 13.67 16.17
N LYS A 200 -12.35 12.58 15.74
CA LYS A 200 -13.32 11.84 16.56
C LYS A 200 -12.66 11.18 17.76
N GLY A 201 -11.43 10.69 17.61
CA GLY A 201 -10.66 9.98 18.63
C GLY A 201 -9.77 10.83 19.53
N ARG A 202 -9.67 12.16 19.36
CA ARG A 202 -8.66 13.04 19.96
C ARG A 202 -8.46 12.94 21.48
N ASN A 203 -9.47 12.54 22.23
CA ASN A 203 -9.38 12.36 23.68
C ASN A 203 -8.94 10.94 24.07
N LYS A 204 -8.91 10.00 23.15
CA LYS A 204 -8.65 8.58 23.34
C LYS A 204 -7.36 8.11 22.69
N VAL A 205 -6.93 8.81 21.63
CA VAL A 205 -5.69 8.52 20.90
C VAL A 205 -4.94 9.81 20.58
N THR A 206 -3.63 9.68 20.33
CA THR A 206 -2.77 10.74 19.80
C THR A 206 -1.96 10.22 18.64
N MET A 207 -1.64 11.07 17.67
CA MET A 207 -0.76 10.69 16.56
C MET A 207 0.65 10.46 17.09
N LYS A 208 1.23 9.31 16.76
CA LYS A 208 2.65 9.03 16.95
C LYS A 208 3.44 9.48 15.73
N TRP A 209 3.05 8.99 14.55
CA TRP A 209 3.61 9.41 13.27
C TRP A 209 2.64 9.18 12.13
N SER A 210 2.88 9.83 11.02
CA SER A 210 2.14 9.62 9.79
C SER A 210 3.06 9.70 8.58
N GLN A 211 2.63 9.12 7.46
CA GLN A 211 3.31 9.21 6.18
C GLN A 211 2.27 9.29 5.07
N SER A 212 2.32 10.36 4.30
CA SER A 212 1.68 10.40 2.98
C SER A 212 2.60 9.75 1.96
N GLY A 213 2.02 9.18 0.92
CA GLY A 213 2.77 8.52 -0.13
C GLY A 213 1.99 8.40 -1.42
N PHE A 214 2.70 8.14 -2.49
CA PHE A 214 2.15 8.03 -3.83
C PHE A 214 2.68 6.79 -4.55
N ALA A 215 1.89 6.29 -5.49
CA ALA A 215 2.29 5.23 -6.41
C ALA A 215 2.08 5.71 -7.84
N ALA A 216 3.10 5.55 -8.68
CA ALA A 216 3.02 5.84 -10.10
C ALA A 216 2.23 4.73 -10.81
N ILE A 217 0.92 4.74 -10.62
CA ILE A 217 0.01 3.83 -11.32
C ILE A 217 -0.31 4.46 -12.67
N GLY A 218 0.42 4.03 -13.71
CA GLY A 218 0.16 4.39 -15.08
C GLY A 218 -1.08 3.69 -15.64
N ASP A 219 -0.99 3.16 -16.85
CA ASP A 219 -1.97 2.19 -17.33
C ASP A 219 -1.92 0.98 -16.37
N ARG A 220 -3.07 0.56 -15.83
CA ARG A 220 -3.19 -0.50 -14.79
C ARG A 220 -2.61 -1.87 -15.18
N THR A 221 -2.11 -1.98 -16.41
CA THR A 221 -1.46 -3.18 -16.96
C THR A 221 0.03 -3.26 -16.63
N GLU A 222 0.67 -2.16 -16.18
CA GLU A 222 2.09 -2.14 -15.90
C GLU A 222 2.40 -2.15 -14.39
N THR A 223 3.46 -2.86 -14.01
CA THR A 223 4.02 -2.80 -12.66
C THR A 223 4.61 -1.40 -12.41
N PRO A 224 4.20 -0.70 -11.35
CA PRO A 224 4.72 0.64 -11.04
C PRO A 224 6.22 0.59 -10.75
N ARG A 225 6.90 1.73 -10.96
CA ARG A 225 8.31 1.89 -10.62
C ARG A 225 8.45 2.60 -9.29
N ASN A 226 9.43 2.15 -8.50
CA ASN A 226 9.87 2.85 -7.30
C ASN A 226 10.80 4.03 -7.65
N LEU A 227 11.28 4.78 -6.64
CA LEU A 227 12.15 5.96 -6.86
C LEU A 227 13.54 5.61 -7.40
N PHE A 228 13.97 4.36 -7.37
CA PHE A 228 15.18 3.91 -8.08
C PHE A 228 14.96 3.64 -9.57
N GLY A 229 13.71 3.78 -10.04
CA GLY A 229 13.32 3.56 -11.43
C GLY A 229 13.10 2.09 -11.80
N PHE A 230 13.15 1.16 -10.85
CA PHE A 230 12.88 -0.26 -11.07
C PHE A 230 11.41 -0.61 -10.84
N LYS A 231 10.91 -1.62 -11.57
CA LYS A 231 9.56 -2.15 -11.37
C LYS A 231 9.43 -2.79 -9.99
N ASP A 232 8.43 -2.38 -9.22
CA ASP A 232 8.21 -2.81 -7.84
C ASP A 232 6.80 -3.36 -7.67
N GLY A 233 6.71 -4.66 -7.45
CA GLY A 233 5.44 -5.39 -7.39
C GLY A 233 5.39 -6.66 -8.22
N THR A 234 6.34 -6.90 -9.11
CA THR A 234 6.40 -8.05 -10.03
C THR A 234 6.17 -9.41 -9.34
N ALA A 235 6.67 -9.57 -8.12
CA ALA A 235 6.54 -10.83 -7.36
C ALA A 235 5.31 -10.87 -6.44
N ASN A 236 4.39 -9.90 -6.53
CA ASN A 236 3.18 -9.91 -5.71
C ASN A 236 2.23 -11.04 -6.13
N VAL A 237 1.55 -11.59 -5.12
CA VAL A 237 0.40 -12.47 -5.35
C VAL A 237 -0.80 -11.66 -5.82
N THR A 238 -1.57 -12.20 -6.76
CA THR A 238 -2.66 -11.47 -7.42
C THR A 238 -3.97 -12.25 -7.48
N THR A 239 -3.95 -13.57 -7.20
CA THR A 239 -5.15 -14.39 -7.30
C THR A 239 -5.79 -14.62 -5.93
N GLU A 240 -7.11 -14.80 -5.89
CA GLU A 240 -7.84 -15.13 -4.67
C GLU A 240 -7.28 -16.41 -3.98
N LYS A 241 -6.90 -17.41 -4.78
CA LYS A 241 -6.26 -18.62 -4.29
C LYS A 241 -4.95 -18.33 -3.57
N ASP A 242 -4.16 -17.41 -4.10
CA ASP A 242 -2.87 -17.03 -3.51
C ASP A 242 -3.05 -16.11 -2.31
N PHE A 243 -4.05 -15.21 -2.32
CA PHE A 243 -4.41 -14.42 -1.15
C PHE A 243 -4.78 -15.32 0.04
N ASN A 244 -5.55 -16.38 -0.19
CA ASN A 244 -5.90 -17.34 0.85
C ASN A 244 -4.69 -18.11 1.40
N LYS A 245 -3.64 -18.31 0.61
CA LYS A 245 -2.40 -18.98 1.06
C LYS A 245 -1.41 -18.04 1.76
N VAL A 246 -1.42 -16.75 1.38
CA VAL A 246 -0.34 -15.83 1.71
C VAL A 246 -0.78 -14.75 2.71
N VAL A 247 -1.99 -14.21 2.57
CA VAL A 247 -2.42 -12.96 3.20
C VAL A 247 -3.24 -13.18 4.45
N TRP A 248 -4.28 -14.03 4.37
CA TRP A 248 -5.26 -14.14 5.44
C TRP A 248 -4.76 -15.04 6.57
N ALA A 249 -4.83 -14.52 7.81
CA ALA A 249 -4.40 -15.22 9.01
C ALA A 249 -5.18 -16.55 9.20
N ASP A 250 -4.43 -17.60 9.51
CA ASP A 250 -4.95 -18.95 9.76
C ASP A 250 -5.42 -19.04 11.23
N SER A 251 -6.43 -18.27 11.58
CA SER A 251 -6.93 -18.12 12.94
C SER A 251 -8.43 -18.38 13.02
N GLN A 252 -8.88 -18.88 14.16
CA GLN A 252 -10.31 -19.08 14.47
C GLN A 252 -10.81 -18.08 15.54
N ASP A 253 -9.90 -17.24 16.04
CA ASP A 253 -10.18 -16.19 17.02
C ASP A 253 -10.46 -14.83 16.37
N TRP A 254 -10.25 -13.73 17.11
CA TRP A 254 -10.45 -12.36 16.65
C TRP A 254 -9.64 -11.97 15.39
N MET A 255 -8.60 -12.73 15.04
CA MET A 255 -7.82 -12.58 13.83
C MET A 255 -8.41 -13.31 12.61
N LYS A 256 -9.53 -13.98 12.77
CA LYS A 256 -10.20 -14.68 11.65
C LYS A 256 -10.47 -13.72 10.49
N ASN A 257 -10.04 -14.11 9.29
CA ASN A 257 -10.11 -13.28 8.06
C ASN A 257 -9.29 -11.98 8.12
N GLY A 258 -8.48 -11.78 9.13
CA GLY A 258 -7.54 -10.69 9.25
C GLY A 258 -6.20 -10.98 8.58
N SER A 259 -5.23 -10.08 8.75
CA SER A 259 -3.88 -10.20 8.22
C SER A 259 -2.87 -9.52 9.13
N TYR A 260 -1.59 -9.91 9.05
CA TYR A 260 -0.54 -9.16 9.72
C TYR A 260 0.09 -8.17 8.73
N MET A 261 0.21 -6.91 9.16
CA MET A 261 0.81 -5.82 8.41
C MET A 261 2.19 -5.50 8.99
N ALA A 262 3.25 -5.78 8.23
CA ALA A 262 4.59 -5.30 8.54
C ALA A 262 4.81 -3.97 7.80
N VAL A 263 5.32 -2.96 8.53
CA VAL A 263 5.55 -1.62 8.00
C VAL A 263 6.99 -1.20 8.23
N ARG A 264 7.63 -0.63 7.19
CA ARG A 264 8.96 -0.02 7.30
C ARG A 264 8.95 1.34 6.61
N ARG A 265 9.45 2.38 7.30
CA ARG A 265 9.78 3.65 6.65
C ARG A 265 11.25 3.57 6.24
N ILE A 266 11.49 3.62 4.94
CA ILE A 266 12.81 3.41 4.33
C ILE A 266 13.23 4.70 3.65
N ILE A 267 14.38 5.26 4.03
CA ILE A 267 15.03 6.33 3.26
C ILE A 267 15.73 5.69 2.07
N MET A 268 15.62 6.29 0.90
CA MET A 268 16.34 5.94 -0.32
C MET A 268 17.39 7.01 -0.61
N HIS A 269 18.66 6.62 -0.67
CA HIS A 269 19.78 7.55 -0.91
C HIS A 269 19.89 7.87 -2.40
N LEU A 270 18.97 8.69 -2.91
CA LEU A 270 18.79 8.96 -4.35
C LEU A 270 20.05 9.55 -4.98
N GLU A 271 20.72 10.49 -4.32
CA GLU A 271 21.93 11.13 -4.85
C GLU A 271 23.10 10.16 -4.97
N THR A 272 23.17 9.14 -4.12
CA THR A 272 24.15 8.04 -4.24
C THR A 272 23.77 7.12 -5.39
N TRP A 273 22.48 6.79 -5.49
CA TRP A 273 21.94 5.96 -6.57
C TRP A 273 22.15 6.59 -7.95
N ASP A 274 21.91 7.88 -8.09
CA ASP A 274 22.04 8.61 -9.36
C ASP A 274 23.48 8.65 -9.90
N ARG A 275 24.47 8.49 -9.02
CA ARG A 275 25.88 8.39 -9.37
C ARG A 275 26.35 6.96 -9.67
N THR A 276 25.52 5.97 -9.38
CA THR A 276 25.81 4.55 -9.62
C THR A 276 25.54 4.22 -11.08
N ASN A 277 26.49 3.57 -11.75
CA ASN A 277 26.33 3.18 -13.14
C ASN A 277 25.23 2.13 -13.33
N LEU A 278 24.66 2.03 -14.53
CA LEU A 278 23.51 1.17 -14.82
C LEU A 278 23.76 -0.30 -14.49
N GLN A 279 24.95 -0.82 -14.81
CA GLN A 279 25.30 -2.22 -14.52
C GLN A 279 25.24 -2.53 -13.03
N GLU A 280 25.74 -1.64 -12.18
CA GLU A 280 25.69 -1.80 -10.73
C GLU A 280 24.28 -1.63 -10.16
N GLN A 281 23.48 -0.75 -10.74
CA GLN A 281 22.07 -0.63 -10.39
C GLN A 281 21.32 -1.94 -10.70
N GLU A 282 21.53 -2.51 -11.88
CA GLU A 282 20.93 -3.78 -12.30
C GLU A 282 21.44 -4.97 -11.48
N ASN A 283 22.74 -5.01 -11.18
CA ASN A 283 23.35 -6.02 -10.31
C ASN A 283 22.75 -5.99 -8.90
N THR A 284 22.53 -4.79 -8.35
CA THR A 284 21.93 -4.61 -7.02
C THR A 284 20.52 -5.22 -6.96
N PHE A 285 19.71 -5.03 -8.00
CA PHE A 285 18.37 -5.63 -8.07
C PHE A 285 18.39 -7.09 -8.51
N GLY A 286 19.26 -7.47 -9.45
CA GLY A 286 19.22 -8.74 -10.17
C GLY A 286 18.19 -8.74 -11.32
N ARG A 287 17.88 -7.55 -11.84
CA ARG A 287 16.92 -7.34 -12.95
C ARG A 287 17.39 -6.22 -13.86
N TYR A 288 17.00 -6.29 -15.13
CA TYR A 288 17.21 -5.19 -16.07
C TYR A 288 16.26 -4.02 -15.75
N LYS A 289 16.82 -2.81 -15.70
CA LYS A 289 16.07 -1.60 -15.31
C LYS A 289 14.94 -1.27 -16.25
N GLU A 290 15.19 -1.35 -17.57
CA GLU A 290 14.22 -0.99 -18.59
C GLU A 290 13.05 -1.99 -18.66
N SER A 291 13.34 -3.26 -18.88
CA SER A 291 12.32 -4.30 -19.07
C SER A 291 11.71 -4.83 -17.76
N GLY A 292 12.45 -4.76 -16.64
CA GLY A 292 12.12 -5.44 -15.41
C GLY A 292 12.37 -6.94 -15.44
N ALA A 293 12.90 -7.49 -16.55
CA ALA A 293 13.20 -8.91 -16.70
C ALA A 293 14.35 -9.34 -15.75
N PRO A 294 14.31 -10.53 -15.18
CA PRO A 294 15.48 -11.08 -14.46
C PRO A 294 16.62 -11.35 -15.44
N PHE A 295 17.86 -11.40 -14.94
CA PHE A 295 19.02 -11.64 -15.79
C PHE A 295 18.87 -12.94 -16.61
N GLY A 296 19.31 -12.87 -17.86
CA GLY A 296 19.19 -13.96 -18.83
C GLY A 296 17.79 -14.17 -19.41
N LYS A 297 16.80 -13.33 -19.05
CA LYS A 297 15.42 -13.39 -19.53
C LYS A 297 15.04 -12.13 -20.30
N LYS A 298 13.86 -12.15 -20.94
CA LYS A 298 13.39 -11.05 -21.80
C LYS A 298 12.19 -10.30 -21.24
N ASN A 299 11.33 -10.98 -20.45
CA ASN A 299 10.08 -10.40 -19.94
C ASN A 299 10.11 -10.27 -18.43
N GLU A 300 9.40 -9.28 -17.91
CA GLU A 300 9.30 -8.98 -16.47
C GLU A 300 8.90 -10.19 -15.62
N PHE A 301 7.93 -10.95 -16.10
CA PHE A 301 7.32 -12.07 -15.37
C PHE A 301 7.95 -13.44 -15.69
N ASP A 302 9.06 -13.46 -16.46
CA ASP A 302 9.80 -14.68 -16.70
C ASP A 302 10.34 -15.25 -15.37
N GLU A 303 10.45 -16.58 -15.29
CA GLU A 303 10.96 -17.25 -14.11
C GLU A 303 12.41 -16.86 -13.81
N VAL A 304 12.67 -16.56 -12.55
CA VAL A 304 13.98 -16.14 -12.06
C VAL A 304 14.89 -17.38 -11.94
N ASP A 305 16.01 -17.36 -12.64
CA ASP A 305 17.10 -18.31 -12.46
C ASP A 305 18.13 -17.74 -11.49
N LEU A 306 18.16 -18.24 -10.26
CA LEU A 306 19.03 -17.73 -9.21
C LEU A 306 20.52 -17.88 -9.56
N SER A 307 20.90 -18.86 -10.39
CA SER A 307 22.30 -19.07 -10.79
C SER A 307 22.87 -17.93 -11.64
N LEU A 308 22.01 -17.16 -12.31
CA LEU A 308 22.38 -16.03 -13.16
C LEU A 308 22.44 -14.70 -12.40
N LEU A 309 21.94 -14.65 -11.16
CA LEU A 309 21.89 -13.43 -10.36
C LEU A 309 23.14 -13.28 -9.47
N PRO A 310 23.64 -12.04 -9.27
CA PRO A 310 24.66 -11.78 -8.27
C PRO A 310 24.23 -12.33 -6.91
N VAL A 311 25.18 -12.90 -6.15
CA VAL A 311 24.91 -13.59 -4.87
C VAL A 311 24.29 -12.67 -3.82
N ASP A 312 24.58 -11.37 -3.90
CA ASP A 312 24.17 -10.31 -3.01
C ASP A 312 23.04 -9.44 -3.58
N SER A 313 22.46 -9.83 -4.73
CA SER A 313 21.35 -9.08 -5.33
C SER A 313 20.06 -9.26 -4.55
N HIS A 314 19.28 -8.17 -4.45
CA HIS A 314 18.02 -8.12 -3.70
C HIS A 314 17.04 -9.23 -4.08
N VAL A 315 16.80 -9.44 -5.39
CA VAL A 315 15.86 -10.45 -5.87
C VAL A 315 16.32 -11.86 -5.53
N ARG A 316 17.63 -12.16 -5.63
CA ARG A 316 18.17 -13.47 -5.27
C ARG A 316 17.93 -13.77 -3.79
N LEU A 317 18.39 -12.89 -2.91
CA LEU A 317 18.28 -13.09 -1.46
C LEU A 317 16.82 -13.18 -1.00
N ALA A 318 15.91 -12.38 -1.59
CA ALA A 318 14.49 -12.46 -1.28
C ALA A 318 13.87 -13.80 -1.74
N LYS A 319 14.28 -14.32 -2.90
CA LYS A 319 13.78 -15.58 -3.48
C LYS A 319 14.34 -16.82 -2.78
N GLU A 320 15.52 -16.79 -2.24
CA GLU A 320 16.12 -17.92 -1.49
C GLU A 320 15.29 -18.29 -0.26
N VAL A 321 14.55 -17.37 0.32
CA VAL A 321 13.63 -17.64 1.45
C VAL A 321 12.35 -18.35 1.01
N ASP A 322 11.93 -18.19 -0.24
CA ASP A 322 10.71 -18.77 -0.85
C ASP A 322 9.44 -18.61 -0.01
N LEU A 323 9.26 -17.45 0.60
CA LEU A 323 8.08 -17.08 1.40
C LEU A 323 7.38 -15.88 0.79
N PRO A 324 6.31 -16.07 -0.01
CA PRO A 324 5.60 -14.95 -0.60
C PRO A 324 4.88 -14.11 0.48
N ILE A 325 4.88 -12.79 0.26
CA ILE A 325 4.11 -11.78 0.99
C ILE A 325 3.39 -10.89 -0.02
N LEU A 326 2.31 -10.23 0.38
CA LEU A 326 1.64 -9.22 -0.44
C LEU A 326 2.19 -7.84 -0.10
N ARG A 327 2.94 -7.22 -1.00
CA ARG A 327 3.48 -5.87 -0.83
C ARG A 327 2.50 -4.82 -1.37
N ARG A 328 2.28 -3.77 -0.57
CA ARG A 328 1.45 -2.62 -0.92
C ARG A 328 2.18 -1.33 -0.52
N SER A 329 3.35 -1.14 -1.11
CA SER A 329 4.27 -0.07 -0.76
C SER A 329 3.99 1.19 -1.56
N TYR A 330 4.29 2.37 -0.97
CA TYR A 330 4.15 3.67 -1.60
C TYR A 330 5.46 4.44 -1.50
N SER A 331 5.82 5.17 -2.55
CA SER A 331 6.90 6.14 -2.49
C SER A 331 6.48 7.36 -1.66
N TYR A 332 7.43 8.03 -1.02
CA TYR A 332 7.20 9.31 -0.36
C TYR A 332 8.31 10.30 -0.70
N SER A 333 8.02 11.59 -0.59
CA SER A 333 8.99 12.67 -0.70
C SER A 333 8.55 13.82 0.21
N ASP A 334 9.25 13.98 1.34
CA ASP A 334 8.92 14.94 2.40
C ASP A 334 9.80 16.20 2.32
N GLY A 335 10.41 16.44 1.16
CA GLY A 335 11.26 17.60 0.91
C GLY A 335 12.73 17.31 1.16
N ILE A 336 13.38 18.09 2.02
CA ILE A 336 14.84 18.03 2.25
C ILE A 336 15.12 17.58 3.67
N ASP A 337 15.97 16.58 3.85
CA ASP A 337 16.52 16.22 5.17
C ASP A 337 17.46 17.34 5.64
N PRO A 338 17.14 18.05 6.74
CA PRO A 338 17.93 19.20 7.18
C PRO A 338 19.33 18.85 7.67
N LYS A 339 19.62 17.56 7.94
CA LYS A 339 20.94 17.10 8.37
C LYS A 339 21.89 16.90 7.21
N THR A 340 21.37 16.41 6.09
CA THR A 340 22.18 16.02 4.93
C THR A 340 22.08 17.01 3.79
N GLY A 341 21.01 17.83 3.72
CA GLY A 341 20.69 18.67 2.58
C GLY A 341 20.24 17.90 1.34
N GLN A 342 19.96 16.61 1.49
CA GLN A 342 19.50 15.68 0.44
C GLN A 342 17.99 15.49 0.50
N PHE A 343 17.41 14.79 -0.47
CA PHE A 343 15.99 14.46 -0.45
C PHE A 343 15.63 13.60 0.78
N ASP A 344 14.63 14.01 1.58
CA ASP A 344 13.93 13.10 2.50
C ASP A 344 12.86 12.35 1.69
N ALA A 345 13.31 11.33 0.99
CA ALA A 345 12.47 10.55 0.10
C ALA A 345 12.77 9.06 0.25
N GLY A 346 11.79 8.25 -0.10
CA GLY A 346 11.97 6.81 0.05
C GLY A 346 10.72 5.99 -0.17
N LEU A 347 10.62 4.89 0.59
CA LEU A 347 9.55 3.92 0.49
C LEU A 347 8.87 3.72 1.84
N LEU A 348 7.57 3.95 1.89
CA LEU A 348 6.73 3.37 2.92
C LEU A 348 6.42 1.94 2.51
N PHE A 349 7.26 1.02 2.96
CA PHE A 349 7.08 -0.40 2.70
C PHE A 349 5.97 -0.95 3.59
N ILE A 350 4.96 -1.55 2.98
CA ILE A 350 3.87 -2.24 3.65
C ILE A 350 3.76 -3.63 3.05
N ALA A 351 3.71 -4.65 3.90
CA ALA A 351 3.51 -6.02 3.49
C ALA A 351 2.45 -6.70 4.36
N PHE A 352 1.53 -7.41 3.69
CA PHE A 352 0.50 -8.20 4.34
C PHE A 352 0.83 -9.68 4.22
N GLN A 353 0.68 -10.40 5.32
CA GLN A 353 0.94 -11.84 5.40
C GLN A 353 0.11 -12.51 6.49
N LYS A 354 -0.13 -13.80 6.30
CA LYS A 354 -0.88 -14.62 7.26
C LYS A 354 -0.10 -14.93 8.55
N ASP A 355 1.22 -14.80 8.50
CA ASP A 355 2.16 -15.14 9.56
C ASP A 355 3.31 -14.12 9.58
N PRO A 356 3.53 -13.40 10.71
CA PRO A 356 4.60 -12.42 10.84
C PRO A 356 6.00 -12.95 10.57
N ASP A 357 6.27 -14.22 10.86
CA ASP A 357 7.58 -14.83 10.67
C ASP A 357 8.02 -14.87 9.20
N ARG A 358 7.09 -14.78 8.25
CA ARG A 358 7.43 -14.67 6.81
C ARG A 358 8.26 -13.42 6.55
N PHE A 359 7.76 -12.27 6.99
CA PHE A 359 8.49 -11.01 6.86
C PHE A 359 9.82 -11.06 7.62
N VAL A 360 9.81 -11.57 8.85
CA VAL A 360 11.03 -11.65 9.69
C VAL A 360 12.12 -12.47 8.99
N LYS A 361 11.80 -13.63 8.40
CA LYS A 361 12.76 -14.47 7.68
C LYS A 361 13.31 -13.77 6.43
N ILE A 362 12.44 -13.15 5.63
CA ILE A 362 12.86 -12.38 4.44
C ILE A 362 13.80 -11.25 4.86
N GLN A 363 13.39 -10.42 5.83
CA GLN A 363 14.17 -9.26 6.25
C GLN A 363 15.50 -9.67 6.91
N THR A 364 15.54 -10.78 7.62
CA THR A 364 16.78 -11.32 8.18
C THR A 364 17.77 -11.71 7.08
N ASN A 365 17.29 -12.39 6.04
CA ASN A 365 18.13 -12.79 4.90
C ASN A 365 18.63 -11.56 4.11
N LEU A 366 17.79 -10.54 3.91
CA LEU A 366 18.16 -9.30 3.24
C LEU A 366 19.10 -8.43 4.10
N GLY A 367 18.95 -8.47 5.42
CA GLY A 367 19.67 -7.55 6.32
C GLY A 367 21.18 -7.73 6.34
N ALA A 368 21.70 -8.93 6.10
CA ALA A 368 23.12 -9.22 6.21
C ALA A 368 23.91 -8.78 4.95
N ASP A 369 23.52 -9.28 3.79
CA ASP A 369 24.36 -9.28 2.60
C ASP A 369 23.75 -8.55 1.39
N ASP A 370 22.50 -8.08 1.48
CA ASP A 370 21.84 -7.40 0.37
C ASP A 370 22.56 -6.09 -0.01
N LYS A 371 23.04 -6.04 -1.25
CA LYS A 371 23.69 -4.85 -1.83
C LYS A 371 22.79 -3.62 -1.83
N MET A 372 21.48 -3.80 -1.81
CA MET A 372 20.50 -2.72 -1.66
C MET A 372 20.71 -1.89 -0.38
N ASN A 373 21.28 -2.47 0.68
CA ASN A 373 21.57 -1.78 1.94
C ASN A 373 22.62 -0.66 1.83
N GLU A 374 23.30 -0.53 0.69
CA GLU A 374 24.18 0.62 0.40
C GLU A 374 23.36 1.86 -0.02
N TYR A 375 22.13 1.65 -0.49
CA TYR A 375 21.27 2.68 -1.08
C TYR A 375 20.01 2.96 -0.26
N VAL A 376 19.75 2.19 0.80
CA VAL A 376 18.57 2.40 1.65
C VAL A 376 18.93 2.35 3.13
N THR A 377 18.13 3.06 3.95
CA THR A 377 18.21 2.97 5.41
C THR A 377 16.80 2.82 6.00
N HIS A 378 16.57 1.74 6.72
CA HIS A 378 15.32 1.52 7.45
C HIS A 378 15.33 2.39 8.72
N ILE A 379 14.42 3.37 8.81
CA ILE A 379 14.34 4.31 9.92
C ILE A 379 13.05 4.21 10.73
N GLY A 380 12.06 3.48 10.24
CA GLY A 380 10.80 3.24 10.93
C GLY A 380 10.40 1.77 10.85
N SER A 381 9.66 1.30 11.87
CA SER A 381 9.28 -0.11 12.00
C SER A 381 7.97 -0.26 12.77
N GLY A 382 7.10 -1.17 12.32
CA GLY A 382 5.89 -1.57 13.02
C GLY A 382 5.37 -2.91 12.54
N LEU A 383 4.72 -3.64 13.44
CA LEU A 383 3.94 -4.83 13.11
C LEU A 383 2.54 -4.69 13.73
N PHE A 384 1.53 -4.84 12.89
CA PHE A 384 0.14 -4.68 13.30
C PHE A 384 -0.68 -5.90 12.88
N ALA A 385 -1.60 -6.31 13.73
CA ALA A 385 -2.64 -7.27 13.44
C ALA A 385 -3.87 -6.52 12.91
N CYS A 386 -4.13 -6.63 11.61
CA CYS A 386 -5.31 -6.07 10.97
C CYS A 386 -6.49 -7.01 11.18
N PHE A 387 -7.60 -6.48 11.67
CA PHE A 387 -8.82 -7.24 11.92
C PHE A 387 -9.38 -7.89 10.66
N GLY A 388 -10.28 -8.85 10.82
CA GLY A 388 -11.19 -9.27 9.75
C GLY A 388 -12.07 -8.12 9.28
N GLY A 389 -12.79 -8.30 8.18
CA GLY A 389 -13.74 -7.31 7.68
C GLY A 389 -14.94 -7.17 8.61
N VAL A 390 -15.55 -6.01 8.60
CA VAL A 390 -16.73 -5.69 9.42
C VAL A 390 -17.99 -6.21 8.71
N LYS A 391 -18.91 -6.81 9.47
CA LYS A 391 -20.25 -7.17 9.00
C LYS A 391 -21.18 -5.99 9.24
N GLU A 392 -22.24 -5.87 8.45
CA GLU A 392 -23.30 -4.90 8.71
C GLU A 392 -23.88 -5.09 10.13
N GLY A 393 -23.98 -3.98 10.85
CA GLY A 393 -24.42 -3.98 12.26
C GLY A 393 -23.31 -4.28 13.30
N GLY A 394 -22.12 -4.70 12.84
CA GLY A 394 -20.94 -4.87 13.69
C GLY A 394 -20.04 -3.63 13.71
N TYR A 395 -18.87 -3.73 14.34
CA TYR A 395 -17.87 -2.67 14.39
C TYR A 395 -16.45 -3.21 14.28
N ILE A 396 -15.50 -2.33 13.92
CA ILE A 396 -14.07 -2.66 13.78
C ILE A 396 -13.56 -3.34 15.04
N GLY A 397 -12.96 -4.55 14.89
CA GLY A 397 -12.33 -5.26 16.00
C GLY A 397 -13.28 -5.82 17.05
N GLN A 398 -14.58 -5.96 16.77
CA GLN A 398 -15.59 -6.47 17.70
C GLN A 398 -15.16 -7.77 18.35
N GLU A 399 -14.67 -8.74 17.56
CA GLU A 399 -14.28 -10.06 18.05
C GLU A 399 -13.11 -10.02 19.06
N LEU A 400 -12.31 -8.95 19.06
CA LEU A 400 -11.23 -8.77 20.06
C LEU A 400 -11.79 -8.46 21.43
N PHE A 401 -12.92 -7.75 21.54
CA PHE A 401 -13.51 -7.31 22.79
C PHE A 401 -14.58 -8.28 23.34
N GLU A 402 -15.07 -9.19 22.53
CA GLU A 402 -15.92 -10.33 22.93
C GLU A 402 -15.07 -11.45 23.54
#